data_f25771b9a920622cff8fc9cc049e38b2
#
_entry.id   f25771b9a920622cff8fc9cc049e38b2
#
_cell.length_a   1.000
_cell.length_b   1.000
_cell.length_c   1.000
_cell.angle_alpha   90.00
_cell.angle_beta   90.00
_cell.angle_gamma   90.00
#
_symmetry.space_group_name_H-M   'P 1'
#
loop_
_entity.id
_entity.type
_entity.pdbx_description
1 polymer ?
#
loop_
_entity_poly.entity_id
_entity_poly.type
_entity_poly.pdbx_seq_one_letter_code
_entity_poly.pdbx_strand_id
1 'polypeptide(L)'
;IFNQNNTGGYWDKILGYKVIIEAENPRQANKLAEVMGIYFDGVENGEDCECCGDRWCEVDEYDAIEPENLAKELEDIKRRQKDWELSSTIRYADGRVEEII
;
A
#
# COMPACT_ATOMS: atom_id res chain seq x y z
N ILE A 1 0.17 -2.61 6.28
CA ILE A 1 0.71 -2.52 4.91
C ILE A 1 -0.41 -2.62 3.89
N PHE A 2 -0.41 -1.73 2.93
CA PHE A 2 -1.34 -1.77 1.79
C PHE A 2 -0.63 -2.35 0.58
N ASN A 3 -1.26 -3.36 -0.04
CA ASN A 3 -0.71 -4.05 -1.19
C ASN A 3 -1.44 -3.58 -2.44
N GLN A 4 -0.72 -3.09 -3.43
CA GLN A 4 -1.32 -2.74 -4.70
C GLN A 4 -1.51 -3.96 -5.58
N ASN A 5 -2.71 -4.09 -6.15
CA ASN A 5 -3.01 -5.04 -7.21
C ASN A 5 -2.94 -4.28 -8.54
N ASN A 6 -2.30 -4.86 -9.55
CA ASN A 6 -2.15 -4.21 -10.86
C ASN A 6 -3.42 -4.35 -11.74
N THR A 7 -4.56 -3.96 -11.19
CA THR A 7 -5.85 -4.04 -11.90
C THR A 7 -5.78 -3.34 -13.26
N GLY A 8 -6.38 -3.94 -14.27
CA GLY A 8 -6.34 -3.43 -15.64
C GLY A 8 -4.95 -3.48 -16.30
N GLY A 9 -3.98 -4.16 -15.69
CA GLY A 9 -2.61 -4.24 -16.20
C GLY A 9 -1.73 -3.04 -15.89
N TYR A 10 -2.19 -2.13 -15.04
CA TYR A 10 -1.46 -0.91 -14.68
C TYR A 10 -1.05 -0.89 -13.22
N TRP A 11 0.10 -0.26 -12.95
CA TRP A 11 0.54 0.05 -11.60
C TRP A 11 0.40 1.55 -11.34
N ASP A 12 -0.08 1.92 -10.16
CA ASP A 12 0.03 3.29 -9.67
C ASP A 12 1.47 3.50 -9.23
N LYS A 13 2.25 4.21 -10.05
CA LYS A 13 3.68 4.44 -9.80
C LYS A 13 3.95 5.56 -8.81
N ILE A 14 2.95 6.37 -8.50
CA ILE A 14 3.08 7.46 -7.52
C ILE A 14 3.11 6.90 -6.11
N LEU A 15 2.14 6.04 -5.78
CA LEU A 15 2.07 5.38 -4.48
C LEU A 15 3.00 4.17 -4.40
N GLY A 16 3.13 3.45 -5.50
CA GLY A 16 4.08 2.35 -5.61
C GLY A 16 3.52 0.98 -5.29
N TYR A 17 4.43 0.00 -5.25
CA TYR A 17 4.11 -1.42 -5.08
C TYR A 17 3.44 -1.72 -3.74
N LYS A 18 3.97 -1.15 -2.66
CA LYS A 18 3.44 -1.28 -1.29
C LYS A 18 3.39 0.09 -0.64
N VAL A 19 2.41 0.30 0.21
CA VAL A 19 2.32 1.50 1.05
C VAL A 19 2.25 1.07 2.51
N ILE A 20 3.21 1.50 3.31
CA ILE A 20 3.27 1.22 4.74
C ILE A 20 2.89 2.50 5.48
N ILE A 21 1.93 2.41 6.39
CA ILE A 21 1.47 3.54 7.18
C ILE A 21 1.61 3.23 8.66
N GLU A 22 2.31 4.10 9.38
CA GLU A 22 2.41 4.05 10.83
C GLU A 22 1.15 4.70 11.43
N ALA A 23 0.36 3.91 12.15
CA ALA A 23 -0.90 4.35 12.72
C ALA A 23 -1.19 3.60 14.03
N GLU A 24 -2.12 4.12 14.82
CA GLU A 24 -2.50 3.51 16.10
C GLU A 24 -3.34 2.24 15.92
N ASN A 25 -4.09 2.16 14.84
CA ASN A 25 -4.95 1.01 14.54
C ASN A 25 -5.27 0.96 13.04
N PRO A 26 -5.83 -0.16 12.54
CA PRO A 26 -6.14 -0.30 11.12
C PRO A 26 -7.14 0.74 10.60
N ARG A 27 -8.10 1.13 11.41
CA ARG A 27 -9.10 2.14 11.03
C ARG A 27 -8.45 3.49 10.74
N GLN A 28 -7.50 3.90 11.58
CA GLN A 28 -6.72 5.12 11.35
C GLN A 28 -5.85 4.98 10.10
N ALA A 29 -5.22 3.83 9.91
CA ALA A 29 -4.40 3.56 8.74
C ALA A 29 -5.22 3.68 7.44
N ASN A 30 -6.44 3.14 7.40
CA ASN A 30 -7.31 3.24 6.23
C ASN A 30 -7.68 4.69 5.92
N LYS A 31 -7.96 5.50 6.93
CA LYS A 31 -8.25 6.92 6.74
C LYS A 31 -7.05 7.69 6.21
N LEU A 32 -5.87 7.43 6.75
CA LEU A 32 -4.63 8.05 6.28
C LEU A 32 -4.30 7.64 4.85
N ALA A 33 -4.58 6.39 4.49
CA ALA A 33 -4.39 5.89 3.14
C ALA A 33 -5.24 6.67 2.13
N GLU A 34 -6.50 6.95 2.46
CA GLU A 34 -7.38 7.74 1.58
C GLU A 34 -6.84 9.16 1.37
N VAL A 35 -6.29 9.77 2.41
CA VAL A 35 -5.65 11.10 2.31
C VAL A 35 -4.46 11.06 1.36
N MET A 36 -3.73 9.95 1.29
CA MET A 36 -2.58 9.77 0.40
C MET A 36 -2.97 9.49 -1.06
N GLY A 37 -4.24 9.22 -1.33
CA GLY A 37 -4.71 8.91 -2.67
C GLY A 37 -5.07 7.44 -2.91
N ILE A 38 -5.00 6.60 -1.88
CA ILE A 38 -5.49 5.23 -1.95
C ILE A 38 -7.02 5.27 -1.92
N TYR A 39 -7.66 4.44 -2.72
CA TYR A 39 -9.11 4.31 -2.73
C TYR A 39 -9.50 2.84 -2.56
N PHE A 40 -10.69 2.62 -1.99
CA PHE A 40 -11.21 1.28 -1.75
C PHE A 40 -12.46 1.07 -2.61
N ASP A 41 -12.84 -0.20 -2.80
CA ASP A 41 -14.01 -0.59 -3.57
C ASP A 41 -13.98 -0.07 -5.02
N GLY A 42 -12.80 -0.08 -5.63
CA GLY A 42 -12.60 0.45 -6.98
C GLY A 42 -13.43 -0.25 -8.05
N VAL A 43 -13.63 -1.56 -7.93
CA VAL A 43 -14.47 -2.31 -8.88
C VAL A 43 -15.93 -1.87 -8.78
N GLU A 44 -16.45 -1.76 -7.56
CA GLU A 44 -17.84 -1.32 -7.32
C GLU A 44 -18.08 0.10 -7.81
N ASN A 45 -17.09 0.98 -7.65
CA ASN A 45 -17.17 2.38 -8.05
C ASN A 45 -16.81 2.64 -9.52
N GLY A 46 -16.48 1.59 -10.27
CA GLY A 46 -16.15 1.72 -11.70
C GLY A 46 -14.73 2.19 -11.99
N GLU A 47 -13.87 2.26 -10.98
CA GLU A 47 -12.47 2.70 -11.13
C GLU A 47 -11.53 1.57 -11.55
N ASP A 48 -11.84 0.33 -11.15
CA ASP A 48 -10.99 -0.83 -11.36
C ASP A 48 -11.65 -1.89 -12.24
N CYS A 49 -10.83 -2.75 -12.83
CA CYS A 49 -11.26 -3.83 -13.69
C CYS A 49 -11.95 -4.94 -12.89
N GLU A 50 -13.17 -5.33 -13.28
CA GLU A 50 -13.92 -6.39 -12.60
C GLU A 50 -13.19 -7.73 -12.60
N CYS A 51 -12.49 -8.07 -13.67
CA CYS A 51 -11.81 -9.36 -13.79
C CYS A 51 -10.50 -9.41 -12.98
N CYS A 52 -9.88 -8.27 -12.71
CA CYS A 52 -8.61 -8.18 -11.96
C CYS A 52 -8.83 -7.87 -10.47
N GLY A 53 -10.00 -7.34 -10.10
CA GLY A 53 -10.32 -6.97 -8.72
C GLY A 53 -9.91 -5.55 -8.34
N ASP A 54 -10.14 -5.19 -7.08
CA ASP A 54 -9.81 -3.88 -6.53
C ASP A 54 -8.29 -3.66 -6.51
N ARG A 55 -7.86 -2.44 -6.86
CA ARG A 55 -6.44 -2.06 -6.78
C ARG A 55 -5.95 -2.04 -5.34
N TRP A 56 -6.76 -1.50 -4.45
CA TRP A 56 -6.45 -1.38 -3.02
C TRP A 56 -7.59 -1.95 -2.19
N CYS A 57 -7.24 -2.57 -1.07
CA CYS A 57 -8.22 -3.06 -0.09
C CYS A 57 -7.93 -2.44 1.28
N GLU A 58 -8.98 -2.25 2.06
CA GLU A 58 -8.84 -1.83 3.45
C GLU A 58 -8.03 -2.87 4.22
N VAL A 59 -7.22 -2.39 5.16
CA VAL A 59 -6.44 -3.27 6.03
C VAL A 59 -7.19 -3.53 7.34
N ASP A 60 -6.85 -4.65 7.98
CA ASP A 60 -7.32 -5.00 9.32
C ASP A 60 -6.13 -5.36 10.21
N GLU A 61 -6.39 -5.88 11.41
CA GLU A 61 -5.34 -6.21 12.38
C GLU A 61 -4.36 -7.28 11.88
N TYR A 62 -4.76 -8.11 10.93
CA TYR A 62 -3.91 -9.17 10.36
C TYR A 62 -2.89 -8.61 9.35
N ASP A 63 -3.12 -7.41 8.87
CA ASP A 63 -2.22 -6.73 7.93
C ASP A 63 -1.16 -5.88 8.62
N ALA A 64 -1.16 -5.87 9.95
CA ALA A 64 -0.20 -5.10 10.73
C ALA A 64 1.20 -5.74 10.69
N ILE A 65 2.21 -4.89 10.70
CA ILE A 65 3.61 -5.32 10.80
C ILE A 65 4.11 -4.96 12.19
N GLU A 66 4.61 -5.96 12.93
CA GLU A 66 5.22 -5.71 14.23
C GLU A 66 6.49 -4.86 14.03
N PRO A 67 6.76 -3.88 14.91
CA PRO A 67 7.94 -3.02 14.76
C PRO A 67 9.27 -3.77 14.62
N GLU A 68 9.44 -4.88 15.31
CA GLU A 68 10.66 -5.69 15.22
C GLU A 68 10.81 -6.39 13.87
N ASN A 69 9.74 -6.52 13.10
CA ASN A 69 9.75 -7.17 11.78
C ASN A 69 9.83 -6.18 10.63
N LEU A 70 9.77 -4.88 10.90
CA LEU A 70 9.72 -3.85 9.87
C LEU A 70 10.93 -3.88 8.95
N ALA A 71 12.13 -3.99 9.50
CA ALA A 71 13.36 -4.01 8.70
C ALA A 71 13.39 -5.17 7.72
N LYS A 72 12.94 -6.35 8.16
CA LYS A 72 12.87 -7.55 7.32
C LYS A 72 11.82 -7.38 6.21
N GLU A 73 10.66 -6.80 6.52
CA GLU A 73 9.63 -6.52 5.53
C GLU A 73 10.13 -5.55 4.47
N LEU A 74 10.87 -4.51 4.87
CA LEU A 74 11.43 -3.54 3.93
C LEU A 74 12.43 -4.20 2.98
N GLU A 75 13.27 -5.10 3.46
CA GLU A 75 14.21 -5.84 2.62
C GLU A 75 13.47 -6.71 1.59
N ASP A 76 12.42 -7.40 2.02
CA ASP A 76 11.61 -8.25 1.16
C ASP A 76 10.90 -7.42 0.09
N ILE A 77 10.33 -6.29 0.46
CA ILE A 77 9.68 -5.36 -0.47
C ILE A 77 10.68 -4.85 -1.51
N LYS A 78 11.86 -4.43 -1.09
CA LYS A 78 12.91 -3.94 -2.01
C LYS A 78 13.32 -4.99 -3.03
N ARG A 79 13.40 -6.24 -2.60
CA ARG A 79 13.76 -7.35 -3.48
C ARG A 79 12.67 -7.61 -4.52
N ARG A 80 11.40 -7.63 -4.09
CA ARG A 80 10.26 -7.94 -4.97
C ARG A 80 9.95 -6.82 -5.94
N GLN A 81 10.01 -5.57 -5.50
CA GLN A 81 9.65 -4.44 -6.35
C GLN A 81 10.60 -4.21 -7.52
N LYS A 82 11.83 -4.69 -7.44
CA LYS A 82 12.79 -4.62 -8.54
C LYS A 82 12.30 -5.33 -9.80
N ASP A 83 11.61 -6.44 -9.64
CA ASP A 83 11.09 -7.22 -10.76
C ASP A 83 10.03 -6.46 -11.56
N TRP A 84 9.37 -5.48 -10.92
CA TRP A 84 8.33 -4.65 -11.53
C TRP A 84 8.81 -3.25 -11.87
N GLU A 85 10.07 -2.93 -11.57
CA GLU A 85 10.64 -1.59 -11.71
C GLU A 85 9.83 -0.54 -10.94
N LEU A 86 9.36 -0.90 -9.75
CA LEU A 86 8.55 -0.06 -8.89
C LEU A 86 9.32 0.38 -7.65
N SER A 87 8.84 1.43 -7.00
CA SER A 87 9.21 1.82 -5.65
C SER A 87 8.04 1.53 -4.72
N SER A 88 8.20 1.81 -3.44
CA SER A 88 7.15 1.72 -2.44
C SER A 88 7.20 2.97 -1.55
N THR A 89 6.20 3.15 -0.72
CA THR A 89 6.05 4.36 0.11
C THR A 89 5.87 3.97 1.57
N ILE A 90 6.52 4.70 2.47
CA ILE A 90 6.27 4.60 3.91
C ILE A 90 5.87 5.97 4.46
N ARG A 91 4.77 6.02 5.21
CA ARG A 91 4.30 7.22 5.89
C ARG A 91 4.40 7.02 7.40
N TYR A 92 5.13 7.90 8.05
CA TYR A 92 5.34 7.87 9.50
C TYR A 92 4.23 8.64 10.23
N ALA A 93 4.09 8.36 11.52
CA ALA A 93 3.06 8.97 12.37
C ALA A 93 3.17 10.51 12.42
N ASP A 94 4.36 11.06 12.25
CA ASP A 94 4.60 12.51 12.22
C ASP A 94 4.23 13.18 10.89
N GLY A 95 3.75 12.41 9.92
CA GLY A 95 3.38 12.90 8.59
C GLY A 95 4.50 12.83 7.56
N ARG A 96 5.71 12.46 7.96
CA ARG A 96 6.84 12.30 7.04
C ARG A 96 6.59 11.12 6.11
N VAL A 97 6.94 11.29 4.83
CA VAL A 97 6.78 10.26 3.80
C VAL A 97 8.14 9.98 3.16
N GLU A 98 8.49 8.71 3.03
CA GLU A 98 9.71 8.28 2.35
C GLU A 98 9.39 7.33 1.20
N GLU A 99 10.19 7.40 0.14
CA GLU A 99 10.15 6.45 -0.95
C GLU A 99 11.14 5.32 -0.65
N ILE A 100 10.67 4.08 -0.81
CA ILE A 100 11.49 2.88 -0.65
C ILE A 100 11.96 2.45 -2.04
N ILE A 101 13.25 2.57 -2.28
CA ILE A 101 13.86 2.26 -3.58
C ILE A 101 14.63 0.93 -3.53
#